data_9a15587c36ffb8c8bc49a80398dc3178
#
_entry.id   9a15587c36ffb8c8bc49a80398dc3178
#
_cell.length_a   1.000
_cell.length_b   1.000
_cell.length_c   1.000
_cell.angle_alpha   90.00
_cell.angle_beta   90.00
_cell.angle_gamma   90.00
#
_symmetry.space_group_name_H-M   'P 1'
#
loop_
_entity.id
_entity.type
_entity.pdbx_description
1 polymer ?
#
loop_
_entity_poly.entity_id
_entity_poly.type
_entity_poly.pdbx_seq_one_letter_code
_entity_poly.pdbx_strand_id
1 'polypeptide(L)'
;LFDRLLDFMATATLDSEASAEGSIIKQILIARKLFYFEKFKVAFRILYKAEKEALKMDHFALLSEIYHTLTEHSHQDVSINHESLFRKVESNNQSFIGQERLNMVYALVRRAFLENEQDSKSIDLKEILDSNYSKYGISPEQGYSFQSLYQIAMMADIAGAQAKDYYSVDLFFVDKIKEMQGGERDTEKMIVYHIDLLYSVANIYLRKKKFETSLSYLELMHAEMQRFNQKFHQKRIVKYTTLVALNLNFTGEHKQASILLEELFEFKGLHEQELLSAKLARAMIHFQQGELEHISKILSNFQATDKWYERHIGNEWVLNKRFIEILLYIELGDVDYVDSRITSLTRKYGEMFKSNENDPVLPFLKLVRMYFNQPDIVQTVEFQKLIEENIPWKSVDREDVFFMCFYAWMKAKMLGRSVYDVTLEMVGAG
;
A
#
# COMPACT_ATOMS: atom_id res chain seq x y z
N LEU A 1 2.27 -20.55 -34.93
CA LEU A 1 3.05 -19.35 -34.57
C LEU A 1 3.15 -19.21 -33.05
N PHE A 2 2.02 -19.28 -32.32
CA PHE A 2 1.93 -19.14 -30.88
C PHE A 2 2.80 -20.19 -30.14
N ASP A 3 2.70 -21.48 -30.52
CA ASP A 3 3.50 -22.56 -29.92
C ASP A 3 5.00 -22.34 -30.12
N ARG A 4 5.43 -21.93 -31.32
CA ARG A 4 6.85 -21.62 -31.58
C ARG A 4 7.34 -20.40 -30.77
N LEU A 5 6.49 -19.41 -30.54
CA LEU A 5 6.80 -18.26 -29.68
C LEU A 5 6.93 -18.70 -28.22
N LEU A 6 6.01 -19.56 -27.76
CA LEU A 6 6.05 -20.14 -26.41
C LEU A 6 7.33 -20.96 -26.21
N ASP A 7 7.69 -21.83 -27.15
CA ASP A 7 8.93 -22.64 -27.06
C ASP A 7 10.18 -21.76 -27.03
N PHE A 8 10.21 -20.71 -27.87
CA PHE A 8 11.31 -19.74 -27.87
C PHE A 8 11.40 -18.98 -26.54
N MET A 9 10.27 -18.44 -26.06
CA MET A 9 10.22 -17.72 -24.80
C MET A 9 10.60 -18.63 -23.61
N ALA A 10 10.10 -19.87 -23.57
CA ALA A 10 10.41 -20.82 -22.51
C ALA A 10 11.92 -21.14 -22.49
N THR A 11 12.52 -21.40 -23.66
CA THR A 11 13.96 -21.67 -23.77
C THR A 11 14.78 -20.43 -23.36
N ALA A 12 14.45 -19.26 -23.92
CA ALA A 12 15.15 -18.01 -23.60
C ALA A 12 15.02 -17.64 -22.12
N THR A 13 13.83 -17.83 -21.52
CA THR A 13 13.60 -17.56 -20.10
C THR A 13 14.40 -18.54 -19.22
N LEU A 14 14.38 -19.84 -19.52
CA LEU A 14 15.15 -20.84 -18.78
C LEU A 14 16.66 -20.59 -18.87
N ASP A 15 17.17 -20.17 -20.01
CA ASP A 15 18.59 -19.89 -20.21
C ASP A 15 19.03 -18.58 -19.53
N SER A 16 18.17 -17.55 -19.56
CA SER A 16 18.44 -16.23 -18.95
C SER A 16 18.03 -16.14 -17.48
N GLU A 17 17.27 -17.11 -16.98
CA GLU A 17 16.74 -17.10 -15.61
C GLU A 17 17.87 -17.33 -14.61
N ALA A 18 18.30 -16.25 -13.99
CA ALA A 18 19.30 -16.21 -12.92
C ALA A 18 18.67 -16.14 -11.52
N SER A 19 17.32 -16.20 -11.43
CA SER A 19 16.64 -16.14 -10.13
C SER A 19 16.92 -17.39 -9.30
N ALA A 20 16.87 -17.22 -7.98
CA ALA A 20 17.00 -18.35 -7.05
C ALA A 20 15.89 -19.40 -7.28
N GLU A 21 14.68 -18.98 -7.62
CA GLU A 21 13.54 -19.86 -7.95
C GLU A 21 13.83 -20.70 -9.20
N GLY A 22 14.29 -20.08 -10.28
CA GLY A 22 14.70 -20.75 -11.51
C GLY A 22 15.84 -21.74 -11.29
N SER A 23 16.80 -21.39 -10.42
CA SER A 23 17.88 -22.30 -10.01
C SER A 23 17.35 -23.57 -9.33
N ILE A 24 16.40 -23.42 -8.40
CA ILE A 24 15.80 -24.57 -7.70
C ILE A 24 15.03 -25.47 -8.67
N ILE A 25 14.23 -24.90 -9.58
CA ILE A 25 13.51 -25.65 -10.61
C ILE A 25 14.49 -26.46 -11.49
N LYS A 26 15.58 -25.84 -11.95
CA LYS A 26 16.63 -26.52 -12.70
C LYS A 26 17.25 -27.67 -11.90
N GLN A 27 17.51 -27.48 -10.61
CA GLN A 27 18.06 -28.52 -9.73
C GLN A 27 17.10 -29.71 -9.59
N ILE A 28 15.78 -29.47 -9.42
CA ILE A 28 14.76 -30.53 -9.35
C ILE A 28 14.75 -31.34 -10.66
N LEU A 29 14.72 -30.67 -11.81
CA LEU A 29 14.73 -31.33 -13.13
C LEU A 29 15.99 -32.18 -13.36
N ILE A 30 17.15 -31.66 -12.99
CA ILE A 30 18.42 -32.38 -13.07
C ILE A 30 18.39 -33.60 -12.15
N ALA A 31 17.92 -33.46 -10.92
CA ALA A 31 17.84 -34.57 -9.97
C ALA A 31 16.93 -35.69 -10.49
N ARG A 32 15.74 -35.36 -11.02
CA ARG A 32 14.83 -36.34 -11.65
C ARG A 32 15.47 -37.08 -12.81
N LYS A 33 16.20 -36.36 -13.65
CA LYS A 33 16.96 -37.01 -14.75
C LYS A 33 18.06 -37.92 -14.23
N LEU A 34 18.75 -37.56 -13.16
CA LEU A 34 19.79 -38.39 -12.56
C LEU A 34 19.22 -39.64 -11.88
N PHE A 35 18.01 -39.57 -11.27
CA PHE A 35 17.31 -40.76 -10.79
C PHE A 35 17.00 -41.74 -11.93
N TYR A 36 16.54 -41.21 -13.05
CA TYR A 36 16.32 -42.07 -14.25
C TYR A 36 17.60 -42.79 -14.74
N PHE A 37 18.76 -42.13 -14.58
CA PHE A 37 20.06 -42.75 -14.93
C PHE A 37 20.72 -43.51 -13.75
N GLU A 38 19.98 -43.80 -12.69
CA GLU A 38 20.46 -44.52 -11.49
C GLU A 38 21.62 -43.84 -10.77
N LYS A 39 21.79 -42.53 -10.92
CA LYS A 39 22.84 -41.74 -10.24
C LYS A 39 22.34 -41.21 -8.89
N PHE A 40 21.82 -42.08 -8.05
CA PHE A 40 21.10 -41.77 -6.82
C PHE A 40 21.84 -40.80 -5.90
N LYS A 41 23.12 -41.09 -5.56
CA LYS A 41 23.89 -40.24 -4.62
C LYS A 41 24.01 -38.79 -5.09
N VAL A 42 24.16 -38.56 -6.39
CA VAL A 42 24.28 -37.22 -6.98
C VAL A 42 22.92 -36.55 -6.98
N ALA A 43 21.86 -37.29 -7.35
CA ALA A 43 20.48 -36.76 -7.34
C ALA A 43 20.06 -36.29 -5.96
N PHE A 44 20.25 -37.10 -4.91
CA PHE A 44 19.95 -36.70 -3.53
C PHE A 44 20.72 -35.45 -3.09
N ARG A 45 22.02 -35.39 -3.41
CA ARG A 45 22.85 -34.22 -3.07
C ARG A 45 22.31 -32.93 -3.70
N ILE A 46 21.85 -33.02 -4.94
CA ILE A 46 21.24 -31.85 -5.64
C ILE A 46 19.91 -31.47 -4.97
N LEU A 47 19.05 -32.44 -4.64
CA LEU A 47 17.77 -32.16 -3.97
C LEU A 47 17.98 -31.57 -2.58
N TYR A 48 18.93 -32.03 -1.78
CA TYR A 48 19.23 -31.41 -0.48
C TYR A 48 19.77 -29.98 -0.60
N LYS A 49 20.51 -29.70 -1.69
CA LYS A 49 20.91 -28.32 -1.99
C LYS A 49 19.70 -27.47 -2.35
N ALA A 50 18.82 -27.96 -3.21
CA ALA A 50 17.57 -27.31 -3.60
C ALA A 50 16.66 -27.08 -2.38
N GLU A 51 16.53 -28.07 -1.48
CA GLU A 51 15.80 -27.96 -0.21
C GLU A 51 16.31 -26.77 0.64
N LYS A 52 17.63 -26.69 0.83
CA LYS A 52 18.24 -25.61 1.61
C LYS A 52 17.96 -24.23 1.02
N GLU A 53 17.99 -24.11 -0.29
CA GLU A 53 17.70 -22.87 -1.01
C GLU A 53 16.20 -22.52 -0.90
N ALA A 54 15.29 -23.50 -1.09
CA ALA A 54 13.85 -23.30 -1.01
C ALA A 54 13.36 -22.97 0.41
N LEU A 55 13.99 -23.55 1.46
CA LEU A 55 13.72 -23.22 2.86
C LEU A 55 14.07 -21.77 3.20
N LYS A 56 15.18 -21.25 2.66
CA LYS A 56 15.56 -19.84 2.85
C LYS A 56 14.54 -18.86 2.27
N MET A 57 13.76 -19.33 1.29
CA MET A 57 12.78 -18.52 0.57
C MET A 57 11.34 -18.71 1.08
N ASP A 58 11.11 -19.59 2.06
CA ASP A 58 9.76 -20.05 2.44
C ASP A 58 8.92 -20.49 1.23
N HIS A 59 9.59 -21.13 0.22
CA HIS A 59 8.92 -21.49 -1.03
C HIS A 59 8.28 -22.86 -0.92
N PHE A 60 7.17 -22.95 -0.20
CA PHE A 60 6.51 -24.21 0.15
C PHE A 60 6.10 -25.05 -1.05
N ALA A 61 5.72 -24.43 -2.18
CA ALA A 61 5.39 -25.16 -3.41
C ALA A 61 6.60 -25.92 -3.97
N LEU A 62 7.76 -25.28 -4.08
CA LEU A 62 8.99 -25.96 -4.54
C LEU A 62 9.48 -26.99 -3.52
N LEU A 63 9.32 -26.72 -2.22
CA LEU A 63 9.59 -27.72 -1.18
C LEU A 63 8.69 -28.94 -1.33
N SER A 64 7.42 -28.79 -1.70
CA SER A 64 6.53 -29.92 -1.98
C SER A 64 7.03 -30.77 -3.14
N GLU A 65 7.51 -30.16 -4.23
CA GLU A 65 8.13 -30.87 -5.38
C GLU A 65 9.41 -31.61 -4.99
N ILE A 66 10.25 -30.96 -4.18
CA ILE A 66 11.50 -31.56 -3.66
C ILE A 66 11.18 -32.74 -2.76
N TYR A 67 10.30 -32.57 -1.80
CA TYR A 67 9.93 -33.64 -0.85
C TYR A 67 9.18 -34.78 -1.53
N HIS A 68 8.34 -34.48 -2.52
CA HIS A 68 7.72 -35.52 -3.36
C HIS A 68 8.80 -36.38 -4.02
N THR A 69 9.76 -35.77 -4.70
CA THR A 69 10.84 -36.48 -5.39
C THR A 69 11.76 -37.23 -4.41
N LEU A 70 12.07 -36.63 -3.24
CA LEU A 70 12.85 -37.32 -2.19
C LEU A 70 12.12 -38.53 -1.64
N THR A 71 10.83 -38.43 -1.38
CA THR A 71 10.00 -39.53 -0.85
C THR A 71 9.86 -40.66 -1.85
N GLU A 72 9.62 -40.37 -3.12
CA GLU A 72 9.51 -41.36 -4.20
C GLU A 72 10.76 -42.23 -4.31
N HIS A 73 11.94 -41.63 -4.17
CA HIS A 73 13.21 -42.31 -4.34
C HIS A 73 13.93 -42.69 -3.03
N SER A 74 13.35 -42.39 -1.87
CA SER A 74 13.98 -42.57 -0.56
C SER A 74 14.45 -44.00 -0.27
N HIS A 75 13.80 -44.99 -0.86
CA HIS A 75 14.17 -46.42 -0.76
C HIS A 75 15.53 -46.77 -1.41
N GLN A 76 16.07 -45.88 -2.25
CA GLN A 76 17.36 -46.10 -2.95
C GLN A 76 18.57 -45.71 -2.08
N ASP A 77 18.37 -45.12 -0.91
CA ASP A 77 19.44 -44.75 0.01
C ASP A 77 19.08 -45.13 1.46
N VAL A 78 19.69 -46.17 1.97
CA VAL A 78 19.45 -46.68 3.34
C VAL A 78 19.89 -45.72 4.43
N SER A 79 20.60 -44.67 4.13
CA SER A 79 20.99 -43.64 5.09
C SER A 79 19.87 -42.61 5.37
N ILE A 80 18.82 -42.62 4.55
CA ILE A 80 17.72 -41.69 4.70
C ILE A 80 16.81 -42.09 5.88
N ASN A 81 16.70 -41.20 6.85
CA ASN A 81 15.73 -41.36 7.94
C ASN A 81 14.33 -40.98 7.44
N HIS A 82 13.51 -41.97 7.13
CA HIS A 82 12.16 -41.81 6.61
C HIS A 82 11.24 -41.02 7.58
N GLU A 83 11.36 -41.26 8.89
CA GLU A 83 10.55 -40.57 9.89
C GLU A 83 10.84 -39.06 9.88
N SER A 84 12.10 -38.70 9.78
CA SER A 84 12.51 -37.29 9.66
C SER A 84 12.03 -36.66 8.36
N LEU A 85 12.13 -37.41 7.24
CA LEU A 85 11.66 -36.92 5.94
C LEU A 85 10.12 -36.72 5.95
N PHE A 86 9.36 -37.67 6.48
CA PHE A 86 7.90 -37.56 6.54
C PHE A 86 7.42 -36.42 7.43
N ARG A 87 8.07 -36.17 8.56
CA ARG A 87 7.79 -34.97 9.38
C ARG A 87 8.00 -33.66 8.58
N LYS A 88 9.06 -33.60 7.77
CA LYS A 88 9.30 -32.43 6.90
C LYS A 88 8.18 -32.28 5.86
N VAL A 89 7.76 -33.39 5.23
CA VAL A 89 6.65 -33.41 4.27
C VAL A 89 5.36 -32.88 4.90
N GLU A 90 4.98 -33.41 6.08
CA GLU A 90 3.78 -32.99 6.80
C GLU A 90 3.81 -31.53 7.18
N SER A 91 4.92 -31.07 7.78
CA SER A 91 5.10 -29.67 8.16
C SER A 91 4.99 -28.74 6.96
N ASN A 92 5.65 -29.10 5.84
CA ASN A 92 5.59 -28.31 4.62
C ASN A 92 4.17 -28.27 4.03
N ASN A 93 3.45 -29.42 4.03
CA ASN A 93 2.09 -29.49 3.51
C ASN A 93 1.15 -28.57 4.31
N GLN A 94 1.29 -28.53 5.63
CA GLN A 94 0.52 -27.61 6.47
C GLN A 94 0.79 -26.15 6.12
N SER A 95 2.06 -25.76 5.97
CA SER A 95 2.47 -24.42 5.59
C SER A 95 1.98 -24.05 4.17
N PHE A 96 2.11 -24.97 3.22
CA PHE A 96 1.66 -24.79 1.83
C PHE A 96 0.14 -24.60 1.76
N ILE A 97 -0.64 -25.45 2.43
CA ILE A 97 -2.11 -25.32 2.48
C ILE A 97 -2.51 -23.98 3.11
N GLY A 98 -1.84 -23.58 4.20
CA GLY A 98 -2.10 -22.31 4.85
C GLY A 98 -1.85 -21.12 3.90
N GLN A 99 -0.75 -21.15 3.15
CA GLN A 99 -0.43 -20.12 2.17
C GLN A 99 -1.42 -20.08 1.00
N GLU A 100 -1.83 -21.25 0.47
CA GLU A 100 -2.81 -21.31 -0.61
C GLU A 100 -4.19 -20.77 -0.18
N ARG A 101 -4.63 -21.10 1.04
CA ARG A 101 -5.87 -20.54 1.61
C ARG A 101 -5.81 -19.01 1.69
N LEU A 102 -4.67 -18.47 2.13
CA LEU A 102 -4.48 -17.03 2.19
C LEU A 102 -4.44 -16.38 0.79
N ASN A 103 -3.80 -17.05 -0.20
CA ASN A 103 -3.84 -16.64 -1.60
C ASN A 103 -5.28 -16.56 -2.13
N MET A 104 -6.14 -17.53 -1.76
CA MET A 104 -7.56 -17.52 -2.14
C MET A 104 -8.29 -16.31 -1.52
N VAL A 105 -8.11 -16.06 -0.22
CA VAL A 105 -8.72 -14.88 0.44
C VAL A 105 -8.22 -13.60 -0.16
N TYR A 106 -6.92 -13.47 -0.41
CA TYR A 106 -6.34 -12.32 -1.07
C TYR A 106 -6.96 -12.06 -2.45
N ALA A 107 -7.12 -13.11 -3.25
CA ALA A 107 -7.75 -13.00 -4.57
C ALA A 107 -9.23 -12.54 -4.47
N LEU A 108 -9.99 -13.07 -3.49
CA LEU A 108 -11.40 -12.68 -3.27
C LEU A 108 -11.51 -11.22 -2.81
N VAL A 109 -10.66 -10.80 -1.88
CA VAL A 109 -10.61 -9.41 -1.42
C VAL A 109 -10.28 -8.49 -2.58
N ARG A 110 -9.22 -8.78 -3.33
CA ARG A 110 -8.82 -7.99 -4.51
C ARG A 110 -9.94 -7.89 -5.55
N ARG A 111 -10.64 -9.00 -5.80
CA ARG A 111 -11.78 -9.03 -6.71
C ARG A 111 -12.95 -8.18 -6.21
N ALA A 112 -13.32 -8.31 -4.94
CA ALA A 112 -14.36 -7.49 -4.34
C ALA A 112 -14.07 -6.00 -4.48
N PHE A 113 -12.80 -5.58 -4.30
CA PHE A 113 -12.39 -4.20 -4.52
C PHE A 113 -12.56 -3.76 -5.96
N LEU A 114 -12.12 -4.57 -6.94
CA LEU A 114 -12.24 -4.26 -8.36
C LEU A 114 -13.71 -4.17 -8.82
N GLU A 115 -14.57 -5.03 -8.31
CA GLU A 115 -16.01 -5.03 -8.63
C GLU A 115 -16.73 -3.83 -7.99
N ASN A 116 -16.38 -3.46 -6.76
CA ASN A 116 -17.00 -2.34 -6.06
C ASN A 116 -16.46 -0.96 -6.48
N GLU A 117 -15.25 -0.87 -7.04
CA GLU A 117 -14.80 0.36 -7.72
C GLU A 117 -15.76 0.79 -8.83
N GLN A 118 -16.52 -0.16 -9.42
CA GLN A 118 -17.52 0.12 -10.44
C GLN A 118 -18.87 0.54 -9.87
N ASP A 119 -19.24 0.09 -8.68
CA ASP A 119 -20.59 0.26 -8.10
C ASP A 119 -20.66 1.31 -6.97
N SER A 120 -19.55 1.91 -6.55
CA SER A 120 -19.45 2.93 -5.47
C SER A 120 -20.07 2.48 -4.11
N LYS A 121 -20.11 1.17 -3.85
CA LYS A 121 -20.58 0.64 -2.56
C LYS A 121 -19.43 0.53 -1.56
N SER A 122 -19.72 0.82 -0.29
CA SER A 122 -18.76 0.55 0.78
C SER A 122 -18.56 -0.95 0.96
N ILE A 123 -17.29 -1.37 1.05
CA ILE A 123 -16.95 -2.75 1.35
C ILE A 123 -16.66 -2.82 2.85
N ASP A 124 -17.39 -3.68 3.57
CA ASP A 124 -16.97 -4.09 4.89
C ASP A 124 -15.89 -5.18 4.75
N LEU A 125 -14.61 -4.74 4.74
CA LEU A 125 -13.49 -5.67 4.63
C LEU A 125 -13.42 -6.61 5.83
N LYS A 126 -13.78 -6.14 7.02
CA LYS A 126 -13.77 -6.97 8.22
C LYS A 126 -14.73 -8.14 8.05
N GLU A 127 -15.95 -7.87 7.58
CA GLU A 127 -16.94 -8.92 7.28
C GLU A 127 -16.41 -9.90 6.22
N ILE A 128 -15.79 -9.40 5.15
CA ILE A 128 -15.20 -10.26 4.11
C ILE A 128 -14.05 -11.09 4.67
N LEU A 129 -13.17 -10.52 5.47
CA LEU A 129 -12.05 -11.25 6.06
C LEU A 129 -12.54 -12.29 7.07
N ASP A 130 -13.40 -11.91 8.02
CA ASP A 130 -13.91 -12.80 9.06
C ASP A 130 -14.69 -13.97 8.48
N SER A 131 -15.55 -13.72 7.48
CA SER A 131 -16.32 -14.76 6.79
C SER A 131 -15.42 -15.72 6.01
N ASN A 132 -14.38 -15.19 5.33
CA ASN A 132 -13.47 -16.02 4.54
C ASN A 132 -12.44 -16.73 5.41
N TYR A 133 -11.94 -16.14 6.48
CA TYR A 133 -11.07 -16.82 7.44
C TYR A 133 -11.78 -18.01 8.07
N SER A 134 -13.03 -17.83 8.51
CA SER A 134 -13.86 -18.92 9.03
C SER A 134 -14.12 -19.99 7.97
N LYS A 135 -14.49 -19.60 6.76
CA LYS A 135 -14.82 -20.52 5.65
C LYS A 135 -13.63 -21.36 5.21
N TYR A 136 -12.43 -20.77 5.14
CA TYR A 136 -11.22 -21.45 4.67
C TYR A 136 -10.35 -21.98 5.81
N GLY A 137 -10.77 -21.84 7.07
CA GLY A 137 -10.05 -22.36 8.24
C GLY A 137 -8.67 -21.74 8.40
N ILE A 138 -8.56 -20.42 8.19
CA ILE A 138 -7.32 -19.68 8.40
C ILE A 138 -7.25 -19.27 9.86
N SER A 139 -6.19 -19.72 10.55
CA SER A 139 -5.93 -19.32 11.94
C SER A 139 -4.86 -18.23 11.99
N PRO A 140 -5.08 -17.15 12.76
CA PRO A 140 -4.06 -16.12 13.00
C PRO A 140 -2.78 -16.65 13.69
N GLU A 141 -2.88 -17.83 14.33
CA GLU A 141 -1.79 -18.47 15.06
C GLU A 141 -0.85 -19.30 14.17
N GLN A 142 -1.23 -19.56 12.91
CA GLN A 142 -0.38 -20.24 11.96
C GLN A 142 0.78 -19.33 11.57
N GLY A 143 2.01 -19.85 11.59
CA GLY A 143 3.19 -19.11 11.16
C GLY A 143 3.02 -18.65 9.71
N TYR A 144 3.05 -17.34 9.50
CA TYR A 144 2.91 -16.75 8.17
C TYR A 144 4.27 -16.69 7.47
N SER A 145 4.30 -17.08 6.18
CA SER A 145 5.45 -16.76 5.33
C SER A 145 5.53 -15.24 5.11
N PHE A 146 6.69 -14.78 4.68
CA PHE A 146 6.90 -13.38 4.35
C PHE A 146 5.92 -12.89 3.26
N GLN A 147 5.66 -13.73 2.26
CA GLN A 147 4.67 -13.47 1.22
C GLN A 147 3.26 -13.33 1.81
N SER A 148 2.91 -14.17 2.77
CA SER A 148 1.61 -14.12 3.45
C SER A 148 1.42 -12.81 4.22
N LEU A 149 2.43 -12.37 4.95
CA LEU A 149 2.39 -11.09 5.68
C LEU A 149 2.29 -9.90 4.72
N TYR A 150 3.03 -9.93 3.62
CA TYR A 150 2.89 -8.93 2.56
C TYR A 150 1.46 -8.85 2.02
N GLN A 151 0.84 -9.99 1.72
CA GLN A 151 -0.55 -10.04 1.21
C GLN A 151 -1.54 -9.48 2.24
N ILE A 152 -1.39 -9.83 3.51
CA ILE A 152 -2.22 -9.31 4.59
C ILE A 152 -2.02 -7.80 4.73
N ALA A 153 -0.77 -7.30 4.70
CA ALA A 153 -0.48 -5.88 4.78
C ALA A 153 -1.11 -5.10 3.61
N MET A 154 -1.03 -5.64 2.40
CA MET A 154 -1.66 -5.02 1.23
C MET A 154 -3.19 -5.00 1.34
N MET A 155 -3.81 -6.06 1.88
CA MET A 155 -5.25 -6.05 2.16
C MET A 155 -5.63 -5.00 3.19
N ALA A 156 -4.83 -4.87 4.23
CA ALA A 156 -5.04 -3.91 5.29
C ALA A 156 -4.86 -2.45 4.83
N ASP A 157 -3.85 -2.17 4.00
CA ASP A 157 -3.62 -0.84 3.42
C ASP A 157 -4.82 -0.42 2.55
N ILE A 158 -5.32 -1.32 1.72
CA ILE A 158 -6.52 -1.09 0.90
C ILE A 158 -7.75 -0.88 1.79
N ALA A 159 -7.91 -1.65 2.88
CA ALA A 159 -9.01 -1.52 3.82
C ALA A 159 -8.98 -0.20 4.59
N GLY A 160 -7.81 0.15 5.11
CA GLY A 160 -7.60 1.39 5.83
C GLY A 160 -7.94 2.60 4.95
N ALA A 161 -7.54 2.57 3.68
CA ALA A 161 -7.86 3.60 2.70
C ALA A 161 -9.38 3.75 2.47
N GLN A 162 -10.12 2.63 2.38
CA GLN A 162 -11.57 2.67 2.16
C GLN A 162 -12.38 3.03 3.40
N ALA A 163 -12.03 2.45 4.54
CA ALA A 163 -12.71 2.72 5.81
C ALA A 163 -12.25 4.03 6.44
N LYS A 164 -11.19 4.65 5.93
CA LYS A 164 -10.46 5.77 6.57
C LYS A 164 -10.05 5.44 8.01
N ASP A 165 -9.91 4.15 8.31
CA ASP A 165 -9.54 3.64 9.63
C ASP A 165 -8.21 2.88 9.57
N TYR A 166 -7.11 3.62 9.64
CA TYR A 166 -5.76 3.08 9.72
C TYR A 166 -5.39 2.60 11.12
N TYR A 167 -6.24 2.83 12.13
CA TYR A 167 -5.96 2.49 13.53
C TYR A 167 -6.24 1.03 13.85
N SER A 168 -7.24 0.44 13.24
CA SER A 168 -7.61 -0.96 13.45
C SER A 168 -6.59 -1.95 12.87
N VAL A 169 -5.76 -1.49 11.95
CA VAL A 169 -4.80 -2.29 11.18
C VAL A 169 -3.47 -2.52 11.92
N ASP A 170 -3.18 -1.71 12.95
CA ASP A 170 -1.84 -1.51 13.51
C ASP A 170 -1.28 -2.68 14.32
N LEU A 171 -2.08 -3.22 15.24
CA LEU A 171 -1.55 -4.08 16.31
C LEU A 171 -1.01 -5.42 15.78
N PHE A 172 -1.62 -5.95 14.74
CA PHE A 172 -1.25 -7.26 14.19
C PHE A 172 0.03 -7.21 13.34
N PHE A 173 0.23 -6.12 12.58
CA PHE A 173 1.30 -6.04 11.58
C PHE A 173 2.64 -5.65 12.15
N VAL A 174 2.66 -4.66 13.03
CA VAL A 174 3.92 -4.11 13.55
C VAL A 174 4.70 -5.15 14.33
N ASP A 175 4.03 -5.94 15.14
CA ASP A 175 4.69 -6.98 15.94
C ASP A 175 5.20 -8.13 15.06
N LYS A 176 4.40 -8.54 14.05
CA LYS A 176 4.81 -9.58 13.11
C LYS A 176 5.98 -9.15 12.21
N ILE A 177 6.02 -7.88 11.79
CA ILE A 177 7.14 -7.35 11.02
C ILE A 177 8.41 -7.29 11.86
N LYS A 178 8.31 -6.91 13.14
CA LYS A 178 9.44 -6.91 14.06
C LYS A 178 9.98 -8.33 14.28
N GLU A 179 9.11 -9.32 14.45
CA GLU A 179 9.51 -10.73 14.55
C GLU A 179 10.27 -11.21 13.30
N MET A 180 9.92 -10.69 12.11
CA MET A 180 10.53 -11.07 10.84
C MET A 180 11.84 -10.32 10.51
N GLN A 181 12.22 -9.28 11.24
CA GLN A 181 13.44 -8.52 11.00
C GLN A 181 14.74 -9.33 11.20
N GLY A 182 14.69 -10.53 11.77
CA GLY A 182 15.85 -11.37 12.12
C GLY A 182 16.24 -12.45 11.10
N GLY A 183 15.51 -12.66 10.00
CA GLY A 183 15.77 -13.75 9.04
C GLY A 183 16.78 -13.39 7.93
N GLU A 184 17.59 -14.34 7.46
CA GLU A 184 18.41 -14.18 6.25
C GLU A 184 17.51 -13.98 5.01
N ARG A 185 17.49 -12.76 4.45
CA ARG A 185 16.63 -12.35 3.33
C ARG A 185 17.46 -12.14 2.09
N ASP A 186 17.99 -13.22 1.54
CA ASP A 186 18.97 -13.14 0.46
C ASP A 186 18.38 -13.29 -0.95
N THR A 187 17.04 -13.30 -1.10
CA THR A 187 16.43 -13.42 -2.43
C THR A 187 15.79 -12.12 -2.88
N GLU A 188 15.92 -11.80 -4.18
CA GLU A 188 15.33 -10.61 -4.79
C GLU A 188 13.82 -10.49 -4.52
N LYS A 189 13.08 -11.61 -4.57
CA LYS A 189 11.63 -11.66 -4.36
C LYS A 189 11.26 -11.26 -2.92
N MET A 190 12.00 -11.76 -1.94
CA MET A 190 11.79 -11.45 -0.52
C MET A 190 12.07 -9.97 -0.23
N ILE A 191 13.10 -9.40 -0.84
CA ILE A 191 13.43 -7.98 -0.69
C ILE A 191 12.34 -7.10 -1.28
N VAL A 192 11.78 -7.47 -2.43
CA VAL A 192 10.65 -6.75 -3.03
C VAL A 192 9.47 -6.68 -2.07
N TYR A 193 9.07 -7.81 -1.49
CA TYR A 193 7.98 -7.86 -0.51
C TYR A 193 8.31 -7.05 0.75
N HIS A 194 9.56 -7.10 1.21
CA HIS A 194 9.99 -6.34 2.38
C HIS A 194 9.94 -4.83 2.15
N ILE A 195 10.42 -4.35 1.01
CA ILE A 195 10.35 -2.94 0.64
C ILE A 195 8.90 -2.45 0.61
N ASP A 196 8.01 -3.21 -0.05
CA ASP A 196 6.60 -2.83 -0.17
C ASP A 196 5.88 -2.91 1.20
N LEU A 197 6.26 -3.83 2.07
CA LEU A 197 5.75 -3.95 3.43
C LEU A 197 6.20 -2.76 4.32
N LEU A 198 7.49 -2.40 4.25
CA LEU A 198 8.04 -1.24 4.97
C LEU A 198 7.35 0.06 4.53
N TYR A 199 7.06 0.20 3.23
CA TYR A 199 6.28 1.32 2.71
C TYR A 199 4.88 1.37 3.33
N SER A 200 4.13 0.24 3.33
CA SER A 200 2.77 0.19 3.88
C SER A 200 2.76 0.56 5.37
N VAL A 201 3.73 0.07 6.14
CA VAL A 201 3.85 0.41 7.56
C VAL A 201 4.18 1.90 7.77
N ALA A 202 5.13 2.42 7.00
CA ALA A 202 5.47 3.84 7.06
C ALA A 202 4.26 4.72 6.73
N ASN A 203 3.47 4.36 5.70
CA ASN A 203 2.24 5.06 5.33
C ASN A 203 1.19 5.01 6.45
N ILE A 204 0.97 3.86 7.09
CA ILE A 204 0.08 3.74 8.25
C ILE A 204 0.51 4.68 9.38
N TYR A 205 1.81 4.74 9.70
CA TYR A 205 2.31 5.61 10.75
C TYR A 205 2.22 7.10 10.38
N LEU A 206 2.43 7.48 9.11
CA LEU A 206 2.14 8.83 8.62
C LEU A 206 0.67 9.19 8.87
N ARG A 207 -0.26 8.31 8.44
CA ARG A 207 -1.70 8.50 8.62
C ARG A 207 -2.11 8.65 10.09
N LYS A 208 -1.41 7.93 10.97
CA LYS A 208 -1.54 8.03 12.44
C LYS A 208 -0.81 9.21 13.08
N LYS A 209 -0.22 10.08 12.28
CA LYS A 209 0.54 11.26 12.77
C LYS A 209 1.75 10.89 13.64
N LYS A 210 2.27 9.66 13.49
CA LYS A 210 3.51 9.20 14.14
C LYS A 210 4.69 9.35 13.17
N PHE A 211 5.04 10.59 12.89
CA PHE A 211 5.96 10.94 11.81
C PHE A 211 7.37 10.39 12.00
N GLU A 212 7.91 10.45 13.22
CA GLU A 212 9.23 9.88 13.54
C GLU A 212 9.28 8.36 13.29
N THR A 213 8.22 7.65 13.71
CA THR A 213 8.12 6.21 13.46
C THR A 213 7.98 5.91 11.96
N SER A 214 7.19 6.71 11.22
CA SER A 214 7.08 6.60 9.77
C SER A 214 8.45 6.77 9.10
N LEU A 215 9.19 7.80 9.48
CA LEU A 215 10.55 8.06 8.94
C LEU A 215 11.52 6.91 9.25
N SER A 216 11.49 6.32 10.44
CA SER A 216 12.36 5.18 10.78
C SER A 216 12.10 3.96 9.89
N TYR A 217 10.85 3.69 9.52
CA TYR A 217 10.52 2.64 8.55
C TYR A 217 10.93 2.99 7.11
N LEU A 218 10.89 4.28 6.75
CA LEU A 218 11.39 4.74 5.45
C LEU A 218 12.92 4.64 5.35
N GLU A 219 13.66 4.86 6.43
CA GLU A 219 15.11 4.60 6.47
C GLU A 219 15.42 3.12 6.22
N LEU A 220 14.68 2.21 6.86
CA LEU A 220 14.82 0.77 6.62
C LEU A 220 14.46 0.43 5.17
N MET A 221 13.39 1.02 4.63
CA MET A 221 12.99 0.86 3.23
C MET A 221 14.11 1.31 2.28
N HIS A 222 14.71 2.47 2.53
CA HIS A 222 15.80 2.99 1.72
C HIS A 222 17.02 2.08 1.74
N ALA A 223 17.40 1.56 2.91
CA ALA A 223 18.49 0.61 3.05
C ALA A 223 18.25 -0.66 2.19
N GLU A 224 17.03 -1.21 2.20
CA GLU A 224 16.68 -2.36 1.36
C GLU A 224 16.67 -2.01 -0.15
N MET A 225 16.23 -0.80 -0.52
CA MET A 225 16.27 -0.33 -1.93
C MET A 225 17.67 -0.21 -2.49
N GLN A 226 18.70 0.00 -1.66
CA GLN A 226 20.11 0.07 -2.08
C GLN A 226 20.73 -1.30 -2.33
N ARG A 227 20.09 -2.39 -1.89
CA ARG A 227 20.60 -3.76 -2.12
C ARG A 227 20.53 -4.13 -3.60
N PHE A 228 21.32 -5.13 -4.01
CA PHE A 228 21.38 -5.65 -5.39
C PHE A 228 21.64 -4.56 -6.44
N ASN A 229 22.66 -3.71 -6.21
CA ASN A 229 23.05 -2.64 -7.12
C ASN A 229 21.88 -1.69 -7.48
N GLN A 230 21.03 -1.38 -6.50
CA GLN A 230 19.87 -0.48 -6.64
C GLN A 230 18.81 -0.97 -7.66
N LYS A 231 18.77 -2.27 -7.94
CA LYS A 231 17.82 -2.85 -8.90
C LYS A 231 16.36 -2.48 -8.61
N PHE A 232 16.01 -2.27 -7.33
CA PHE A 232 14.65 -1.97 -6.89
C PHE A 232 14.39 -0.48 -6.69
N HIS A 233 15.41 0.35 -6.79
CA HIS A 233 15.34 1.78 -6.51
C HIS A 233 14.37 2.50 -7.45
N GLN A 234 14.55 2.35 -8.76
CA GLN A 234 13.78 3.09 -9.77
C GLN A 234 12.27 2.89 -9.64
N LYS A 235 11.81 1.65 -9.37
CA LYS A 235 10.38 1.34 -9.25
C LYS A 235 9.72 1.87 -7.96
N ARG A 236 10.51 2.25 -6.95
CA ARG A 236 10.00 2.58 -5.61
C ARG A 236 10.37 3.96 -5.14
N ILE A 237 11.28 4.63 -5.85
CA ILE A 237 11.76 5.95 -5.47
C ILE A 237 10.63 6.97 -5.36
N VAL A 238 9.63 6.91 -6.24
CA VAL A 238 8.48 7.84 -6.21
C VAL A 238 7.70 7.68 -4.91
N LYS A 239 7.34 6.44 -4.54
CA LYS A 239 6.59 6.15 -3.31
C LYS A 239 7.39 6.56 -2.08
N TYR A 240 8.66 6.18 -2.04
CA TYR A 240 9.58 6.54 -0.95
C TYR A 240 9.69 8.06 -0.79
N THR A 241 10.08 8.77 -1.84
CA THR A 241 10.30 10.22 -1.79
C THR A 241 9.03 10.98 -1.45
N THR A 242 7.88 10.57 -2.02
CA THR A 242 6.59 11.20 -1.70
C THR A 242 6.26 11.07 -0.21
N LEU A 243 6.47 9.89 0.36
CA LEU A 243 6.14 9.66 1.76
C LEU A 243 7.12 10.37 2.71
N VAL A 244 8.40 10.45 2.35
CA VAL A 244 9.40 11.27 3.08
C VAL A 244 9.00 12.75 3.04
N ALA A 245 8.66 13.27 1.86
CA ALA A 245 8.26 14.67 1.70
C ALA A 245 7.00 15.01 2.54
N LEU A 246 6.02 14.11 2.58
CA LEU A 246 4.83 14.30 3.42
C LEU A 246 5.18 14.31 4.92
N ASN A 247 6.04 13.41 5.38
CA ASN A 247 6.51 13.42 6.77
C ASN A 247 7.23 14.75 7.11
N LEU A 248 8.14 15.19 6.26
CA LEU A 248 8.85 16.47 6.44
C LEU A 248 7.89 17.66 6.47
N ASN A 249 6.88 17.66 5.58
CA ASN A 249 5.88 18.72 5.58
C ASN A 249 5.11 18.79 6.91
N PHE A 250 4.69 17.65 7.44
CA PHE A 250 3.93 17.60 8.70
C PHE A 250 4.79 17.74 9.96
N THR A 251 6.11 17.76 9.84
CA THR A 251 7.04 18.06 10.95
C THR A 251 7.65 19.47 10.88
N GLY A 252 7.12 20.34 10.03
CA GLY A 252 7.56 21.73 9.95
C GLY A 252 8.55 22.02 8.82
N GLU A 253 9.05 21.00 8.13
CA GLU A 253 10.13 21.10 7.13
C GLU A 253 9.57 21.20 5.68
N HIS A 254 8.52 22.00 5.47
CA HIS A 254 7.83 22.09 4.16
C HIS A 254 8.75 22.51 3.01
N LYS A 255 9.76 23.35 3.27
CA LYS A 255 10.72 23.77 2.24
C LYS A 255 11.56 22.61 1.74
N GLN A 256 12.04 21.78 2.66
CA GLN A 256 12.81 20.58 2.31
C GLN A 256 11.91 19.55 1.59
N ALA A 257 10.66 19.40 2.02
CA ALA A 257 9.67 18.57 1.35
C ALA A 257 9.45 18.98 -0.12
N SER A 258 9.35 20.30 -0.38
CA SER A 258 9.17 20.83 -1.74
C SER A 258 10.41 20.58 -2.60
N ILE A 259 11.62 20.82 -2.08
CA ILE A 259 12.88 20.56 -2.79
C ILE A 259 12.97 19.07 -3.17
N LEU A 260 12.67 18.18 -2.24
CA LEU A 260 12.74 16.73 -2.45
C LEU A 260 11.81 16.27 -3.58
N LEU A 261 10.61 16.83 -3.65
CA LEU A 261 9.66 16.55 -4.73
C LEU A 261 10.09 17.18 -6.07
N GLU A 262 10.73 18.34 -6.06
CA GLU A 262 11.30 18.93 -7.28
C GLU A 262 12.41 18.06 -7.86
N GLU A 263 13.34 17.62 -7.04
CA GLU A 263 14.39 16.69 -7.45
C GLU A 263 13.83 15.39 -8.02
N LEU A 264 12.75 14.86 -7.41
CA LEU A 264 12.06 13.68 -7.92
C LEU A 264 11.51 13.89 -9.33
N PHE A 265 10.96 15.05 -9.65
CA PHE A 265 10.40 15.34 -10.98
C PHE A 265 11.48 15.51 -12.07
N GLU A 266 12.71 15.82 -11.69
CA GLU A 266 13.86 15.86 -12.59
C GLU A 266 14.48 14.46 -12.84
N PHE A 267 14.04 13.45 -12.09
CA PHE A 267 14.59 12.10 -12.21
C PHE A 267 14.13 11.41 -13.51
N LYS A 268 15.10 11.04 -14.35
CA LYS A 268 14.83 10.45 -15.67
C LYS A 268 14.34 9.00 -15.56
N GLY A 269 13.40 8.64 -16.43
CA GLY A 269 12.93 7.25 -16.57
C GLY A 269 11.75 6.89 -15.66
N LEU A 270 11.15 7.86 -14.95
CA LEU A 270 9.89 7.65 -14.24
C LEU A 270 8.70 7.84 -15.18
N HIS A 271 7.69 6.97 -15.04
CA HIS A 271 6.45 7.11 -15.78
C HIS A 271 5.58 8.20 -15.17
N GLU A 272 4.91 8.97 -16.03
CA GLU A 272 4.06 10.08 -15.58
C GLU A 272 2.94 9.62 -14.62
N GLN A 273 2.38 8.43 -14.86
CA GLN A 273 1.36 7.84 -14.01
C GLN A 273 1.86 7.58 -12.57
N GLU A 274 3.13 7.18 -12.41
CA GLU A 274 3.74 6.96 -11.08
C GLU A 274 3.90 8.29 -10.32
N LEU A 275 4.13 9.39 -11.06
CA LEU A 275 4.31 10.72 -10.49
C LEU A 275 3.01 11.41 -10.04
N LEU A 276 1.83 10.90 -10.41
CA LEU A 276 0.55 11.55 -10.11
C LEU A 276 0.33 11.76 -8.61
N SER A 277 0.67 10.78 -7.79
CA SER A 277 0.56 10.90 -6.32
C SER A 277 1.56 11.92 -5.74
N ALA A 278 2.77 11.97 -6.26
CA ALA A 278 3.77 12.97 -5.87
C ALA A 278 3.33 14.40 -6.28
N LYS A 279 2.77 14.55 -7.49
CA LYS A 279 2.21 15.83 -7.95
C LYS A 279 1.05 16.29 -7.07
N LEU A 280 0.16 15.38 -6.63
CA LEU A 280 -0.94 15.72 -5.73
C LEU A 280 -0.43 16.08 -4.32
N ALA A 281 0.55 15.36 -3.80
CA ALA A 281 1.20 15.69 -2.53
C ALA A 281 1.84 17.09 -2.58
N ARG A 282 2.51 17.43 -3.68
CA ARG A 282 3.05 18.79 -3.90
C ARG A 282 1.95 19.84 -3.94
N ALA A 283 0.82 19.56 -4.62
CA ALA A 283 -0.32 20.48 -4.62
C ALA A 283 -0.88 20.71 -3.20
N MET A 284 -0.92 19.68 -2.35
CA MET A 284 -1.32 19.80 -0.95
C MET A 284 -0.35 20.67 -0.15
N ILE A 285 0.95 20.50 -0.34
CA ILE A 285 1.98 21.32 0.34
C ILE A 285 1.81 22.80 -0.06
N HIS A 286 1.69 23.09 -1.37
CA HIS A 286 1.45 24.46 -1.84
C HIS A 286 0.12 25.02 -1.32
N PHE A 287 -0.92 24.18 -1.21
CA PHE A 287 -2.21 24.59 -0.65
C PHE A 287 -2.07 25.06 0.80
N GLN A 288 -1.35 24.33 1.61
CA GLN A 288 -1.10 24.71 3.02
C GLN A 288 -0.29 26.00 3.15
N GLN A 289 0.59 26.29 2.16
CA GLN A 289 1.38 27.53 2.10
C GLN A 289 0.60 28.70 1.49
N GLY A 290 -0.60 28.49 0.95
CA GLY A 290 -1.39 29.52 0.27
C GLY A 290 -0.84 29.93 -1.11
N GLU A 291 -0.06 29.08 -1.75
CA GLU A 291 0.60 29.33 -3.05
C GLU A 291 -0.31 28.95 -4.23
N LEU A 292 -1.39 29.72 -4.42
CA LEU A 292 -2.51 29.41 -5.32
C LEU A 292 -2.08 29.22 -6.78
N GLU A 293 -1.11 30.00 -7.28
CA GLU A 293 -0.61 29.88 -8.66
C GLU A 293 0.06 28.52 -8.92
N HIS A 294 0.84 28.04 -7.95
CA HIS A 294 1.51 26.74 -8.05
C HIS A 294 0.49 25.59 -8.06
N ILE A 295 -0.53 25.68 -7.22
CA ILE A 295 -1.62 24.68 -7.19
C ILE A 295 -2.35 24.66 -8.53
N SER A 296 -2.73 25.82 -9.06
CA SER A 296 -3.43 25.95 -10.34
C SER A 296 -2.63 25.32 -11.48
N LYS A 297 -1.31 25.57 -11.52
CA LYS A 297 -0.40 24.98 -12.50
C LYS A 297 -0.31 23.46 -12.39
N ILE A 298 -0.26 22.91 -11.16
CA ILE A 298 -0.23 21.45 -10.95
C ILE A 298 -1.55 20.82 -11.37
N LEU A 299 -2.68 21.37 -10.94
CA LEU A 299 -4.01 20.83 -11.25
C LEU A 299 -4.33 20.87 -12.74
N SER A 300 -3.88 21.91 -13.48
CA SER A 300 -4.07 22.00 -14.94
C SER A 300 -3.35 20.90 -15.72
N ASN A 301 -2.35 20.26 -15.13
CA ASN A 301 -1.65 19.13 -15.74
C ASN A 301 -2.39 17.80 -15.58
N PHE A 302 -3.46 17.73 -14.78
CA PHE A 302 -4.29 16.55 -14.64
C PHE A 302 -5.37 16.50 -15.71
N GLN A 303 -4.99 16.10 -16.94
CA GLN A 303 -5.84 16.18 -18.12
C GLN A 303 -6.81 15.01 -18.31
N ALA A 304 -6.62 13.90 -17.63
CA ALA A 304 -7.49 12.74 -17.74
C ALA A 304 -8.82 12.95 -16.98
N THR A 305 -9.82 12.12 -17.31
CA THR A 305 -11.10 12.15 -16.61
C THR A 305 -10.99 11.55 -15.20
N ASP A 306 -11.87 11.95 -14.27
CA ASP A 306 -11.93 11.35 -12.93
C ASP A 306 -12.09 9.83 -13.01
N LYS A 307 -12.94 9.33 -13.91
CA LYS A 307 -13.13 7.88 -14.12
C LYS A 307 -11.83 7.17 -14.51
N TRP A 308 -10.95 7.83 -15.24
CA TRP A 308 -9.64 7.29 -15.57
C TRP A 308 -8.75 7.22 -14.31
N TYR A 309 -8.69 8.31 -13.52
CA TYR A 309 -7.91 8.36 -12.29
C TYR A 309 -8.42 7.35 -11.24
N GLU A 310 -9.73 7.22 -11.08
CA GLU A 310 -10.35 6.22 -10.19
C GLU A 310 -9.88 4.81 -10.53
N ARG A 311 -9.91 4.45 -11.81
CA ARG A 311 -9.51 3.12 -12.27
C ARG A 311 -8.02 2.84 -12.09
N HIS A 312 -7.14 3.84 -12.23
CA HIS A 312 -5.71 3.63 -12.28
C HIS A 312 -4.99 3.97 -10.97
N ILE A 313 -5.58 4.82 -10.12
CA ILE A 313 -4.95 5.32 -8.90
C ILE A 313 -5.84 5.09 -7.67
N GLY A 314 -7.17 5.21 -7.83
CA GLY A 314 -8.15 4.99 -6.78
C GLY A 314 -9.01 6.21 -6.46
N ASN A 315 -10.15 5.94 -5.81
CA ASN A 315 -11.15 6.96 -5.46
C ASN A 315 -10.62 8.02 -4.49
N GLU A 316 -9.80 7.61 -3.51
CA GLU A 316 -9.23 8.52 -2.52
C GLU A 316 -8.39 9.63 -3.17
N TRP A 317 -7.57 9.27 -4.15
CA TRP A 317 -6.76 10.23 -4.89
C TRP A 317 -7.63 11.28 -5.61
N VAL A 318 -8.73 10.81 -6.24
CA VAL A 318 -9.67 11.71 -6.95
C VAL A 318 -10.40 12.62 -5.97
N LEU A 319 -10.80 12.12 -4.82
CA LEU A 319 -11.44 12.91 -3.78
C LEU A 319 -10.49 14.01 -3.28
N ASN A 320 -9.27 13.68 -2.93
CA ASN A 320 -8.26 14.65 -2.49
C ASN A 320 -7.99 15.72 -3.56
N LYS A 321 -7.85 15.31 -4.83
CA LYS A 321 -7.72 16.24 -5.96
C LYS A 321 -8.91 17.20 -6.03
N ARG A 322 -10.14 16.68 -5.92
CA ARG A 322 -11.36 17.48 -6.00
C ARG A 322 -11.51 18.44 -4.82
N PHE A 323 -11.13 18.01 -3.62
CA PHE A 323 -11.11 18.92 -2.47
C PHE A 323 -10.13 20.08 -2.67
N ILE A 324 -8.91 19.80 -3.11
CA ILE A 324 -7.94 20.87 -3.42
C ILE A 324 -8.48 21.80 -4.50
N GLU A 325 -9.11 21.26 -5.56
CA GLU A 325 -9.74 22.08 -6.61
C GLU A 325 -10.83 23.00 -6.04
N ILE A 326 -11.77 22.46 -5.26
CA ILE A 326 -12.86 23.23 -4.67
C ILE A 326 -12.30 24.37 -3.81
N LEU A 327 -11.37 24.05 -2.90
CA LEU A 327 -10.81 25.04 -2.01
C LEU A 327 -9.96 26.10 -2.73
N LEU A 328 -9.21 25.69 -3.77
CA LEU A 328 -8.50 26.63 -4.64
C LEU A 328 -9.46 27.63 -5.30
N TYR A 329 -10.56 27.15 -5.89
CA TYR A 329 -11.50 28.03 -6.57
C TYR A 329 -12.32 28.89 -5.61
N ILE A 330 -12.48 28.48 -4.36
CA ILE A 330 -13.00 29.36 -3.29
C ILE A 330 -12.04 30.52 -3.03
N GLU A 331 -10.73 30.23 -2.90
CA GLU A 331 -9.72 31.28 -2.70
C GLU A 331 -9.62 32.25 -3.91
N LEU A 332 -9.90 31.74 -5.12
CA LEU A 332 -9.94 32.56 -6.34
C LEU A 332 -11.26 33.29 -6.56
N GLY A 333 -12.31 32.98 -5.79
CA GLY A 333 -13.64 33.63 -5.88
C GLY A 333 -14.48 33.18 -7.08
N ASP A 334 -14.24 31.99 -7.65
CA ASP A 334 -14.98 31.46 -8.80
C ASP A 334 -16.26 30.72 -8.37
N VAL A 335 -17.37 31.46 -8.31
CA VAL A 335 -18.68 31.00 -7.80
C VAL A 335 -19.22 29.81 -8.61
N ASP A 336 -19.24 29.94 -9.93
CA ASP A 336 -19.88 28.96 -10.80
C ASP A 336 -19.15 27.61 -10.77
N TYR A 337 -17.83 27.66 -10.68
CA TYR A 337 -17.02 26.48 -10.58
C TYR A 337 -17.22 25.73 -9.26
N VAL A 338 -17.21 26.43 -8.14
CA VAL A 338 -17.34 25.84 -6.79
C VAL A 338 -18.67 25.10 -6.64
N ASP A 339 -19.79 25.74 -6.98
CA ASP A 339 -21.13 25.13 -6.88
C ASP A 339 -21.28 23.91 -7.79
N SER A 340 -20.81 24.02 -9.01
CA SER A 340 -20.80 22.92 -9.97
C SER A 340 -20.01 21.72 -9.45
N ARG A 341 -18.83 21.94 -8.87
CA ARG A 341 -17.96 20.88 -8.36
C ARG A 341 -18.49 20.21 -7.09
N ILE A 342 -18.97 20.97 -6.12
CA ILE A 342 -19.60 20.43 -4.92
C ILE A 342 -20.82 19.58 -5.30
N THR A 343 -21.67 20.07 -6.20
CA THR A 343 -22.84 19.32 -6.68
C THR A 343 -22.46 18.04 -7.40
N SER A 344 -21.46 18.08 -8.29
CA SER A 344 -20.97 16.91 -9.01
C SER A 344 -20.39 15.86 -8.04
N LEU A 345 -19.58 16.28 -7.07
CA LEU A 345 -18.96 15.42 -6.07
C LEU A 345 -20.03 14.77 -5.17
N THR A 346 -20.98 15.55 -4.66
CA THR A 346 -22.07 15.04 -3.84
C THR A 346 -22.96 14.06 -4.60
N ARG A 347 -23.26 14.33 -5.89
CA ARG A 347 -24.05 13.42 -6.72
C ARG A 347 -23.31 12.09 -6.97
N LYS A 348 -22.00 12.15 -7.20
CA LYS A 348 -21.22 10.96 -7.56
C LYS A 348 -20.89 10.08 -6.35
N TYR A 349 -20.49 10.68 -5.24
CA TYR A 349 -19.98 9.96 -4.07
C TYR A 349 -20.92 10.04 -2.85
N GLY A 350 -22.09 10.69 -2.99
CA GLY A 350 -22.99 10.93 -1.86
C GLY A 350 -23.48 9.66 -1.17
N GLU A 351 -23.76 8.58 -1.93
CA GLU A 351 -24.15 7.31 -1.34
C GLU A 351 -22.99 6.65 -0.59
N MET A 352 -21.77 6.75 -1.11
CA MET A 352 -20.56 6.26 -0.43
C MET A 352 -20.34 6.99 0.91
N PHE A 353 -20.55 8.30 0.95
CA PHE A 353 -20.41 9.08 2.19
C PHE A 353 -21.53 8.80 3.19
N LYS A 354 -22.75 8.48 2.73
CA LYS A 354 -23.89 8.13 3.60
C LYS A 354 -23.78 6.71 4.18
N SER A 355 -23.09 5.80 3.51
CA SER A 355 -22.94 4.43 3.99
C SER A 355 -22.12 4.32 5.28
N ASN A 356 -21.35 5.37 5.62
CA ASN A 356 -20.69 5.53 6.89
C ASN A 356 -21.38 6.69 7.64
N GLU A 357 -22.19 6.38 8.66
CA GLU A 357 -22.95 7.36 9.44
C GLU A 357 -22.09 8.47 10.05
N ASN A 358 -20.81 8.22 10.24
CA ASN A 358 -19.85 9.15 10.82
C ASN A 358 -18.92 9.80 9.77
N ASP A 359 -19.21 9.69 8.45
CA ASP A 359 -18.37 10.33 7.43
C ASP A 359 -18.54 11.84 7.44
N PRO A 360 -17.49 12.62 7.76
CA PRO A 360 -17.59 14.06 7.92
C PRO A 360 -17.58 14.83 6.59
N VAL A 361 -17.44 14.16 5.44
CA VAL A 361 -17.29 14.80 4.13
C VAL A 361 -18.53 15.61 3.75
N LEU A 362 -19.72 15.05 3.86
CA LEU A 362 -20.95 15.78 3.50
C LEU A 362 -21.21 16.97 4.42
N PRO A 363 -21.10 16.86 5.76
CA PRO A 363 -21.12 18.02 6.64
C PRO A 363 -20.08 19.08 6.28
N PHE A 364 -18.84 18.68 6.03
CA PHE A 364 -17.78 19.59 5.63
C PHE A 364 -18.09 20.34 4.34
N LEU A 365 -18.57 19.66 3.29
CA LEU A 365 -18.97 20.31 2.03
C LEU A 365 -20.13 21.31 2.21
N LYS A 366 -21.05 21.04 3.14
CA LYS A 366 -22.09 22.01 3.52
C LYS A 366 -21.48 23.27 4.14
N LEU A 367 -20.56 23.12 5.09
CA LEU A 367 -19.89 24.24 5.75
C LEU A 367 -19.06 25.06 4.77
N VAL A 368 -18.35 24.39 3.85
CA VAL A 368 -17.62 25.03 2.75
C VAL A 368 -18.55 25.86 1.88
N ARG A 369 -19.71 25.33 1.51
CA ARG A 369 -20.72 26.07 0.71
C ARG A 369 -21.31 27.28 1.48
N MET A 370 -21.56 27.14 2.79
CA MET A 370 -22.04 28.24 3.63
C MET A 370 -20.99 29.36 3.71
N TYR A 371 -19.73 29.00 3.98
CA TYR A 371 -18.61 29.96 3.98
C TYR A 371 -18.50 30.68 2.65
N PHE A 372 -18.55 29.92 1.55
CA PHE A 372 -18.42 30.50 0.22
C PHE A 372 -19.50 31.49 -0.14
N ASN A 373 -20.77 31.22 0.22
CA ASN A 373 -21.90 32.12 -0.01
C ASN A 373 -21.87 33.35 0.87
N GLN A 374 -21.30 33.23 2.07
CA GLN A 374 -21.22 34.33 3.05
C GLN A 374 -19.93 34.22 3.84
N PRO A 375 -18.79 34.76 3.32
CA PRO A 375 -17.47 34.59 3.96
C PRO A 375 -17.41 35.07 5.41
N ASP A 376 -18.15 36.14 5.77
CA ASP A 376 -18.16 36.68 7.12
C ASP A 376 -18.82 35.74 8.15
N ILE A 377 -19.52 34.69 7.71
CA ILE A 377 -20.19 33.71 8.58
C ILE A 377 -19.22 33.05 9.56
N VAL A 378 -17.92 32.87 9.16
CA VAL A 378 -16.89 32.28 10.01
C VAL A 378 -16.63 33.05 11.30
N GLN A 379 -17.04 34.33 11.37
CA GLN A 379 -16.93 35.20 12.54
C GLN A 379 -18.08 35.00 13.53
N THR A 380 -19.14 34.27 13.12
CA THR A 380 -20.33 34.09 13.95
C THR A 380 -20.18 32.93 14.92
N VAL A 381 -20.72 33.09 16.14
CA VAL A 381 -20.71 32.03 17.16
C VAL A 381 -21.53 30.80 16.70
N GLU A 382 -22.61 31.06 15.95
CA GLU A 382 -23.48 30.02 15.41
C GLU A 382 -22.73 29.10 14.41
N PHE A 383 -21.91 29.69 13.54
CA PHE A 383 -21.13 28.91 12.59
C PHE A 383 -20.02 28.15 13.29
N GLN A 384 -19.39 28.74 14.31
CA GLN A 384 -18.36 28.03 15.11
C GLN A 384 -18.96 26.82 15.82
N LYS A 385 -20.14 26.95 16.45
CA LYS A 385 -20.87 25.83 17.04
C LYS A 385 -21.23 24.76 16.01
N LEU A 386 -21.70 25.17 14.83
CA LEU A 386 -22.06 24.26 13.75
C LEU A 386 -20.86 23.42 13.28
N ILE A 387 -19.67 24.03 13.21
CA ILE A 387 -18.43 23.33 12.90
C ILE A 387 -18.08 22.33 14.01
N GLU A 388 -18.13 22.74 15.27
CA GLU A 388 -17.84 21.88 16.42
C GLU A 388 -18.79 20.68 16.52
N GLU A 389 -20.06 20.85 16.15
CA GLU A 389 -21.07 19.78 16.15
C GLU A 389 -20.93 18.81 14.97
N ASN A 390 -20.56 19.30 13.79
CA ASN A 390 -20.56 18.50 12.57
C ASN A 390 -19.17 17.95 12.18
N ILE A 391 -18.08 18.57 12.66
CA ILE A 391 -16.74 18.08 12.46
C ILE A 391 -16.25 17.49 13.78
N PRO A 392 -15.99 16.19 13.83
CA PRO A 392 -15.60 15.53 15.08
C PRO A 392 -14.17 15.88 15.48
N TRP A 393 -13.95 17.13 15.92
CA TRP A 393 -12.64 17.56 16.48
C TRP A 393 -12.15 16.66 17.62
N LYS A 394 -13.07 15.92 18.25
CA LYS A 394 -12.77 15.03 19.39
C LYS A 394 -12.08 13.74 18.98
N SER A 395 -12.06 13.41 17.70
CA SER A 395 -11.37 12.22 17.19
C SER A 395 -10.07 12.56 16.46
N VAL A 396 -9.43 13.68 16.83
CA VAL A 396 -8.12 14.09 16.28
C VAL A 396 -7.14 12.92 16.21
N ASP A 397 -7.17 12.03 17.18
CA ASP A 397 -6.29 10.84 17.20
C ASP A 397 -6.67 9.79 16.17
N ARG A 398 -7.90 9.79 15.63
CA ARG A 398 -8.40 8.79 14.67
C ARG A 398 -8.64 9.33 13.27
N GLU A 399 -8.59 10.65 13.07
CA GLU A 399 -8.81 11.26 11.77
C GLU A 399 -7.58 11.13 10.86
N ASP A 400 -7.82 10.89 9.59
CA ASP A 400 -6.77 10.80 8.57
C ASP A 400 -6.07 12.16 8.41
N VAL A 401 -4.73 12.14 8.34
CA VAL A 401 -3.91 13.34 8.24
C VAL A 401 -4.25 14.23 7.03
N PHE A 402 -4.66 13.65 5.92
CA PHE A 402 -5.02 14.43 4.72
C PHE A 402 -6.36 15.13 4.88
N PHE A 403 -7.34 14.49 5.50
CA PHE A 403 -8.61 15.14 5.83
C PHE A 403 -8.43 16.28 6.81
N MET A 404 -7.52 16.12 7.77
CA MET A 404 -7.20 17.19 8.73
C MET A 404 -6.69 18.45 8.05
N CYS A 405 -5.98 18.34 6.91
CA CYS A 405 -5.54 19.51 6.15
C CYS A 405 -6.71 20.36 5.64
N PHE A 406 -7.80 19.72 5.22
CA PHE A 406 -9.00 20.45 4.76
C PHE A 406 -9.74 21.10 5.93
N TYR A 407 -9.80 20.46 7.08
CA TYR A 407 -10.35 21.06 8.31
C TYR A 407 -9.48 22.20 8.82
N ALA A 408 -8.16 22.05 8.74
CA ALA A 408 -7.22 23.12 9.11
C ALA A 408 -7.46 24.38 8.28
N TRP A 409 -7.78 24.24 6.98
CA TRP A 409 -8.16 25.38 6.15
C TRP A 409 -9.38 26.12 6.69
N MET A 410 -10.47 25.41 7.02
CA MET A 410 -11.66 26.04 7.60
C MET A 410 -11.36 26.71 8.95
N LYS A 411 -10.63 26.03 9.83
CA LYS A 411 -10.21 26.57 11.13
C LYS A 411 -9.29 27.78 10.97
N ALA A 412 -8.41 27.79 9.98
CA ALA A 412 -7.55 28.92 9.67
C ALA A 412 -8.35 30.16 9.26
N LYS A 413 -9.43 29.98 8.47
CA LYS A 413 -10.37 31.09 8.12
C LYS A 413 -11.07 31.68 9.36
N MET A 414 -11.48 30.82 10.29
CA MET A 414 -12.08 31.27 11.55
C MET A 414 -11.10 32.06 12.44
N LEU A 415 -9.85 31.61 12.49
CA LEU A 415 -8.84 32.17 13.38
C LEU A 415 -8.04 33.33 12.75
N GLY A 416 -8.17 33.58 11.44
CA GLY A 416 -7.34 34.54 10.71
C GLY A 416 -5.84 34.17 10.72
N ARG A 417 -5.52 32.85 10.73
CA ARG A 417 -4.15 32.32 10.80
C ARG A 417 -3.75 31.63 9.51
N SER A 418 -2.46 31.34 9.37
CA SER A 418 -1.95 30.54 8.25
C SER A 418 -2.52 29.12 8.29
N VAL A 419 -2.90 28.58 7.13
CA VAL A 419 -3.38 27.19 7.00
C VAL A 419 -2.31 26.20 7.46
N TYR A 420 -1.06 26.49 7.16
CA TYR A 420 0.05 25.61 7.54
C TYR A 420 0.25 25.53 9.06
N ASP A 421 0.27 26.67 9.75
CA ASP A 421 0.44 26.68 11.21
C ASP A 421 -0.70 25.95 11.90
N VAL A 422 -1.94 26.18 11.43
CA VAL A 422 -3.12 25.47 11.97
C VAL A 422 -3.04 23.97 11.66
N THR A 423 -2.52 23.57 10.49
CA THR A 423 -2.31 22.16 10.15
C THR A 423 -1.32 21.52 11.11
N LEU A 424 -0.15 22.14 11.36
CA LEU A 424 0.86 21.61 12.29
C LEU A 424 0.30 21.45 13.71
N GLU A 425 -0.45 22.44 14.19
CA GLU A 425 -1.12 22.38 15.50
C GLU A 425 -2.10 21.21 15.57
N MET A 426 -2.90 21.00 14.51
CA MET A 426 -3.90 19.92 14.48
C MET A 426 -3.30 18.52 14.36
N VAL A 427 -2.15 18.37 13.72
CA VAL A 427 -1.47 17.06 13.62
C VAL A 427 -0.56 16.78 14.82
N GLY A 428 -0.48 17.69 15.78
CA GLY A 428 0.31 17.50 17.00
C GLY A 428 1.81 17.73 16.82
N ALA A 429 2.21 18.47 15.80
CA ALA A 429 3.60 18.81 15.49
C ALA A 429 3.96 20.25 15.91
N GLY A 430 3.01 21.02 16.49
CA GLY A 430 3.19 22.40 16.94
C GLY A 430 3.42 22.53 18.43
#